data_65d06f2a2b214307b7d239954ed782d6
#
_entry.id   65d06f2a2b214307b7d239954ed782d6
#
_cell.length_a   1.000
_cell.length_b   1.000
_cell.length_c   1.000
_cell.angle_alpha   90.00
_cell.angle_beta   90.00
_cell.angle_gamma   90.00
#
_symmetry.space_group_name_H-M   'P 1'
#
loop_
_entity.id
_entity.type
_entity.pdbx_description
1 polymer ?
#
loop_
_entity_poly.entity_id
_entity_poly.type
_entity_poly.pdbx_seq_one_letter_code
_entity_poly.pdbx_strand_id
1 'polypeptide(L)'
;MGAYKYMQELWRKKQSDVMKFLLRTRCWYYRQMNTVHRAPRPTRPDKARRLGYRCKQGYVVYRIRVRRGGRKRQVSKGCTYGKPKHHGVNQLKPERNHQALAEGESAFRIALV
;
A
#
# COMPACT_ATOMS: atom_id res chain seq x y z
N MET A 1 10.69 -20.17 -14.79
CA MET A 1 9.75 -19.92 -13.67
C MET A 1 10.36 -20.18 -12.31
N GLY A 2 11.51 -20.84 -12.25
CA GLY A 2 12.18 -21.17 -10.99
C GLY A 2 12.54 -19.97 -10.13
N ALA A 3 13.06 -18.90 -10.72
CA ALA A 3 13.49 -17.72 -9.99
C ALA A 3 12.34 -17.05 -9.20
N TYR A 4 11.17 -16.92 -9.79
CA TYR A 4 10.02 -16.32 -9.10
C TYR A 4 9.55 -17.17 -7.93
N LYS A 5 9.64 -18.48 -8.06
CA LYS A 5 9.26 -19.39 -6.98
C LYS A 5 10.23 -19.26 -5.80
N TYR A 6 11.51 -19.14 -6.05
CA TYR A 6 12.51 -18.91 -4.99
C TYR A 6 12.31 -17.56 -4.30
N MET A 7 12.03 -16.50 -5.05
CA MET A 7 11.70 -15.19 -4.47
C MET A 7 10.46 -15.26 -3.59
N GLN A 8 9.45 -15.99 -4.01
CA GLN A 8 8.24 -16.19 -3.22
C GLN A 8 8.55 -16.89 -1.89
N GLU A 9 9.39 -17.90 -1.92
CA GLU A 9 9.80 -18.60 -0.70
C GLU A 9 10.58 -17.69 0.26
N LEU A 10 11.46 -16.83 -0.26
CA LEU A 10 12.16 -15.84 0.55
C LEU A 10 11.18 -14.89 1.23
N TRP A 11 10.16 -14.42 0.51
CA TRP A 11 9.16 -13.52 1.08
C TRP A 11 8.25 -14.20 2.10
N ARG A 12 8.06 -15.49 2.00
CA ARG A 12 7.32 -16.24 3.03
C ARG A 12 8.05 -16.25 4.37
N LYS A 13 9.37 -16.16 4.34
CA LYS A 13 10.23 -16.18 5.53
C LYS A 13 10.67 -14.77 5.92
N LYS A 14 9.71 -13.88 6.13
CA LYS A 14 9.97 -12.47 6.42
C LYS A 14 10.72 -12.23 7.72
N GLN A 15 10.71 -13.20 8.63
CA GLN A 15 11.39 -13.06 9.92
C GLN A 15 12.85 -13.49 9.88
N SER A 16 13.37 -13.92 8.72
CA SER A 16 14.80 -14.16 8.58
C SER A 16 15.58 -12.84 8.68
N ASP A 17 16.83 -12.90 9.09
CA ASP A 17 17.66 -11.71 9.28
C ASP A 17 17.82 -10.89 7.98
N VAL A 18 17.98 -11.58 6.86
CA VAL A 18 18.11 -10.95 5.55
C VAL A 18 16.85 -10.14 5.22
N MET A 19 15.68 -10.75 5.39
CA MET A 19 14.41 -10.08 5.08
C MET A 19 14.11 -8.94 6.05
N LYS A 20 14.43 -9.11 7.33
CA LYS A 20 14.29 -8.03 8.30
C LYS A 20 15.15 -6.82 7.92
N PHE A 21 16.39 -7.06 7.57
CA PHE A 21 17.30 -6.00 7.15
C PHE A 21 16.80 -5.29 5.91
N LEU A 22 16.43 -6.03 4.87
CA LEU A 22 15.92 -5.45 3.63
C LEU A 22 14.66 -4.64 3.84
N LEU A 23 13.72 -5.14 4.62
CA LEU A 23 12.46 -4.44 4.89
C LEU A 23 12.71 -3.14 5.67
N ARG A 24 13.58 -3.17 6.66
CA ARG A 24 13.94 -1.97 7.44
C ARG A 24 14.56 -0.90 6.56
N THR A 25 15.52 -1.27 5.72
CA THR A 25 16.22 -0.37 4.82
C THR A 25 15.27 0.23 3.79
N ARG A 26 14.42 -0.62 3.18
CA ARG A 26 13.44 -0.17 2.19
C ARG A 26 12.41 0.77 2.80
N CYS A 27 11.92 0.49 3.99
CA CYS A 27 11.00 1.38 4.69
C CYS A 27 11.61 2.75 4.92
N TRP A 28 12.88 2.81 5.30
CA TRP A 28 13.58 4.07 5.46
C TRP A 28 13.65 4.86 4.15
N TYR A 29 14.03 4.20 3.06
CA TYR A 29 14.07 4.85 1.74
C TYR A 29 12.71 5.35 1.31
N TYR A 30 11.66 4.58 1.53
CA TYR A 30 10.31 4.97 1.13
C TYR A 30 9.80 6.18 1.91
N ARG A 31 10.20 6.32 3.16
CA ARG A 31 9.86 7.53 3.94
C ARG A 31 10.52 8.79 3.41
N GLN A 32 11.69 8.66 2.77
CA GLN A 32 12.41 9.80 2.18
C GLN A 32 11.87 10.20 0.82
N MET A 33 11.16 9.31 0.16
CA MET A 33 10.62 9.56 -1.17
C MET A 33 9.27 10.27 -1.11
N ASN A 34 8.87 10.85 -2.25
CA ASN A 34 7.54 11.45 -2.38
C ASN A 34 6.46 10.40 -2.17
N THR A 35 5.29 10.86 -1.76
CA THR A 35 4.13 9.98 -1.51
C THR A 35 3.75 9.16 -2.75
N VAL A 36 3.86 9.76 -3.93
CA VAL A 36 3.63 9.10 -5.21
C VAL A 36 4.88 9.24 -6.05
N HIS A 37 5.47 8.15 -6.44
CA HIS A 37 6.66 8.17 -7.30
C HIS A 37 6.72 6.93 -8.18
N ARG A 38 7.33 7.08 -9.34
CA ARG A 38 7.49 5.96 -10.27
C ARG A 38 8.66 5.08 -9.82
N ALA A 39 8.44 3.78 -9.79
CA ALA A 39 9.49 2.79 -9.57
C ALA A 39 10.01 2.33 -10.94
N PRO A 40 11.34 2.26 -11.14
CA PRO A 40 11.91 1.77 -12.41
C PRO A 40 11.50 0.32 -12.71
N ARG A 41 11.37 -0.48 -11.67
CA ARG A 41 10.97 -1.89 -11.78
C ARG A 41 10.26 -2.30 -10.49
N PRO A 42 9.44 -3.38 -10.52
CA PRO A 42 8.80 -3.83 -9.29
C PRO A 42 9.82 -4.29 -8.26
N THR A 43 9.58 -3.94 -7.01
CA THR A 43 10.40 -4.43 -5.89
C THR A 43 10.17 -5.91 -5.63
N ARG A 44 8.96 -6.38 -5.94
CA ARG A 44 8.56 -7.78 -5.81
C ARG A 44 8.06 -8.29 -7.15
N PRO A 45 8.98 -8.71 -8.06
CA PRO A 45 8.55 -9.15 -9.40
C PRO A 45 7.65 -10.38 -9.36
N ASP A 46 7.82 -11.28 -8.40
CA ASP A 46 6.96 -12.44 -8.22
C ASP A 46 5.50 -12.03 -7.93
N LYS A 47 5.32 -11.11 -7.00
CA LYS A 47 4.00 -10.60 -6.63
C LYS A 47 3.38 -9.78 -7.77
N ALA A 48 4.18 -8.95 -8.42
CA ALA A 48 3.72 -8.10 -9.52
C ALA A 48 3.18 -8.96 -10.67
N ARG A 49 3.88 -10.03 -11.04
CA ARG A 49 3.43 -10.94 -12.08
C ARG A 49 2.12 -11.62 -11.73
N ARG A 50 1.94 -12.04 -10.49
CA ARG A 50 0.68 -12.64 -10.05
C ARG A 50 -0.49 -11.67 -10.14
N LEU A 51 -0.23 -10.38 -9.96
CA LEU A 51 -1.25 -9.34 -10.04
C LEU A 51 -1.48 -8.80 -11.45
N GLY A 52 -0.79 -9.33 -12.45
CA GLY A 52 -1.00 -8.99 -13.85
C GLY A 52 0.07 -8.15 -14.51
N TYR A 53 1.12 -7.78 -13.80
CA TYR A 53 2.23 -7.01 -14.36
C TYR A 53 3.00 -7.85 -15.39
N ARG A 54 3.41 -7.18 -16.49
CA ARG A 54 4.30 -7.78 -17.50
C ARG A 54 5.49 -6.86 -17.72
N CYS A 55 6.68 -7.45 -17.86
CA CYS A 55 7.91 -6.71 -18.11
C CYS A 55 8.02 -6.38 -19.61
N LYS A 56 7.18 -5.47 -20.06
CA LYS A 56 7.17 -5.01 -21.47
C LYS A 56 6.72 -3.57 -21.51
N GLN A 57 6.89 -2.93 -22.66
CA GLN A 57 6.42 -1.58 -22.88
C GLN A 57 4.90 -1.51 -22.69
N GLY A 58 4.42 -0.39 -22.14
CA GLY A 58 3.02 -0.20 -21.81
C GLY A 58 2.65 -0.49 -20.35
N TYR A 59 3.58 -1.03 -19.57
CA TYR A 59 3.38 -1.30 -18.14
C TYR A 59 4.35 -0.46 -17.33
N VAL A 60 3.81 0.23 -16.34
CA VAL A 60 4.59 1.04 -15.40
C VAL A 60 4.23 0.68 -13.97
N VAL A 61 5.15 0.93 -13.05
CA VAL A 61 4.94 0.68 -11.63
C VAL A 61 5.06 1.99 -10.89
N TYR A 62 4.03 2.32 -10.13
CA TYR A 62 4.05 3.44 -9.20
C TYR A 62 4.01 2.93 -7.78
N ARG A 63 4.74 3.61 -6.91
CA ARG A 63 4.72 3.32 -5.47
C ARG A 63 4.00 4.45 -4.78
N ILE A 64 2.95 4.10 -4.06
CA ILE A 64 2.07 5.07 -3.40
C ILE A 64 2.04 4.76 -1.92
N ARG A 65 2.26 5.80 -1.12
CA ARG A 65 2.22 5.69 0.33
C ARG A 65 0.90 6.24 0.85
N VAL A 66 0.16 5.40 1.55
CA VAL A 66 -1.10 5.78 2.19
C VAL A 66 -0.88 5.77 3.70
N ARG A 67 -1.40 6.77 4.39
CA ARG A 67 -1.29 6.84 5.85
C ARG A 67 -2.00 5.66 6.50
N ARG A 68 -1.39 5.14 7.56
CA ARG A 68 -1.99 4.05 8.34
C ARG A 68 -3.17 4.55 9.14
N GLY A 69 -4.02 3.62 9.55
CA GLY A 69 -5.14 3.86 10.43
C GLY A 69 -6.46 3.92 9.70
N GLY A 70 -7.51 3.98 10.47
CA GLY A 70 -8.87 4.07 9.99
C GLY A 70 -9.40 5.49 9.99
N ARG A 71 -10.68 5.61 9.77
CA ARG A 71 -11.37 6.89 9.82
C ARG A 71 -12.00 7.10 11.19
N LYS A 72 -11.70 8.24 11.79
CA LYS A 72 -12.35 8.68 13.01
C LYS A 72 -13.54 9.56 12.63
N ARG A 73 -14.67 9.38 13.31
CA ARG A 73 -15.86 10.22 13.04
C ARG A 73 -15.56 11.67 13.40
N GLN A 74 -15.91 12.58 12.50
CA GLN A 74 -15.70 14.01 12.68
C GLN A 74 -16.85 14.59 13.49
N VAL A 75 -16.75 14.50 14.82
CA VAL A 75 -17.71 15.07 15.74
C VAL A 75 -17.00 15.84 16.84
N SER A 76 -17.59 16.95 17.28
CA SER A 76 -17.00 17.79 18.33
C SER A 76 -16.92 17.02 19.64
N LYS A 77 -15.71 16.99 20.24
CA LYS A 77 -15.47 16.36 21.56
C LYS A 77 -15.91 14.90 21.65
N GLY A 78 -15.97 14.19 20.53
CA GLY A 78 -16.42 12.79 20.50
C GLY A 78 -17.89 12.61 20.82
N CYS A 79 -18.69 13.65 20.75
CA CYS A 79 -20.13 13.61 21.07
C CYS A 79 -20.94 13.38 19.81
N THR A 80 -21.64 12.26 19.75
CA THR A 80 -22.60 11.99 18.70
C THR A 80 -24.01 12.09 19.28
N TYR A 81 -24.92 12.67 18.50
CA TYR A 81 -26.33 12.74 18.87
C TYR A 81 -27.07 11.61 18.17
N GLY A 82 -28.04 10.99 18.86
CA GLY A 82 -28.87 9.93 18.30
C GLY A 82 -28.81 8.64 19.10
N LYS A 83 -29.28 7.56 18.47
CA LYS A 83 -29.39 6.23 19.11
C LYS A 83 -28.00 5.61 19.36
N PRO A 84 -27.87 4.73 20.37
CA PRO A 84 -26.58 4.12 20.72
C PRO A 84 -25.85 3.43 19.57
N LYS A 85 -26.56 2.88 18.59
CA LYS A 85 -25.93 2.24 17.43
C LYS A 85 -25.12 3.22 16.57
N HIS A 86 -25.37 4.52 16.71
CA HIS A 86 -24.66 5.58 15.96
C HIS A 86 -23.62 6.31 16.81
N HIS A 87 -23.35 5.86 18.03
CA HIS A 87 -22.42 6.51 18.94
C HIS A 87 -20.92 6.24 18.63
N GLY A 88 -20.62 5.29 17.75
CA GLY A 88 -19.23 4.96 17.43
C GLY A 88 -18.45 6.13 16.85
N VAL A 89 -17.25 6.37 17.37
CA VAL A 89 -16.34 7.40 16.90
C VAL A 89 -15.02 6.80 16.43
N ASN A 90 -14.48 5.85 17.19
CA ASN A 90 -13.27 5.11 16.87
C ASN A 90 -13.63 3.74 16.28
N GLN A 91 -12.66 3.07 15.66
CA GLN A 91 -12.81 1.71 15.12
C GLN A 91 -13.93 1.59 14.07
N LEU A 92 -14.21 2.68 13.36
CA LEU A 92 -15.14 2.66 12.24
C LEU A 92 -14.44 2.15 10.98
N LYS A 93 -15.16 1.36 10.19
CA LYS A 93 -14.61 0.92 8.90
C LYS A 93 -14.67 2.06 7.89
N PRO A 94 -13.55 2.37 7.19
CA PRO A 94 -13.60 3.34 6.11
C PRO A 94 -14.37 2.77 4.91
N GLU A 95 -14.99 3.64 4.13
CA GLU A 95 -15.71 3.24 2.93
C GLU A 95 -14.79 2.61 1.89
N ARG A 96 -13.57 3.15 1.78
CA ARG A 96 -12.55 2.65 0.87
C ARG A 96 -11.39 2.07 1.69
N ASN A 97 -10.91 0.90 1.27
CA ASN A 97 -9.69 0.36 1.86
C ASN A 97 -8.46 1.12 1.34
N HIS A 98 -7.30 0.88 1.95
CA HIS A 98 -6.08 1.59 1.56
C HIS A 98 -5.66 1.26 0.12
N GLN A 99 -5.92 0.05 -0.34
CA GLN A 99 -5.63 -0.34 -1.72
C GLN A 99 -6.46 0.49 -2.72
N ALA A 100 -7.75 0.66 -2.45
CA ALA A 100 -8.62 1.47 -3.32
C ALA A 100 -8.17 2.92 -3.38
N LEU A 101 -7.74 3.49 -2.24
CA LEU A 101 -7.21 4.85 -2.19
C LEU A 101 -5.93 4.98 -3.00
N ALA A 102 -5.02 4.02 -2.88
CA ALA A 102 -3.76 4.02 -3.63
C ALA A 102 -3.99 3.92 -5.14
N GLU A 103 -4.88 3.02 -5.56
CA GLU A 103 -5.22 2.84 -6.98
C GLU A 103 -5.86 4.10 -7.56
N GLY A 104 -6.76 4.73 -6.83
CA GLY A 104 -7.40 5.98 -7.24
C GLY A 104 -6.41 7.12 -7.43
N GLU A 105 -5.49 7.29 -6.50
CA GLU A 105 -4.47 8.34 -6.59
C GLU A 105 -3.50 8.08 -7.73
N SER A 106 -3.13 6.82 -7.96
CA SER A 106 -2.29 6.43 -9.09
C SER A 106 -2.95 6.80 -10.42
N ALA A 107 -4.20 6.41 -10.60
CA ALA A 107 -4.95 6.71 -11.83
C ALA A 107 -5.05 8.21 -12.08
N PHE A 108 -5.35 8.99 -11.06
CA PHE A 108 -5.45 10.45 -11.16
C PHE A 108 -4.12 11.08 -11.58
N ARG A 109 -3.01 10.67 -10.95
CA ARG A 109 -1.68 11.22 -11.28
C ARG A 109 -1.21 10.86 -12.68
N ILE A 110 -1.47 9.63 -13.12
CA ILE A 110 -1.09 9.18 -14.45
C ILE A 110 -1.87 9.95 -15.52
N ALA A 111 -3.15 10.24 -15.27
CA ALA A 111 -3.97 10.99 -16.21
C ALA A 111 -3.54 12.44 -16.37
N LEU A 112 -2.77 12.99 -15.41
CA LEU A 112 -2.28 14.38 -15.48
C LEU A 112 -0.93 14.50 -16.20
N VAL A 113 -0.30 13.40 -16.57
CA VAL A 113 0.96 13.35 -17.29
C VAL A 113 0.73 13.03 -18.77
#